data_e553cd6c6b76eb3c00d7d2794071708c
#
_entry.id   e553cd6c6b76eb3c00d7d2794071708c
#
_cell.length_a   1.000
_cell.length_b   1.000
_cell.length_c   1.000
_cell.angle_alpha   90.00
_cell.angle_beta   90.00
_cell.angle_gamma   90.00
#
_symmetry.space_group_name_H-M   'P 1'
#
loop_
_entity.id
_entity.type
_entity.pdbx_description
1 polymer ?
#
loop_
_entity_poly.entity_id
_entity_poly.type
_entity_poly.pdbx_seq_one_letter_code
_entity_poly.pdbx_strand_id
1 'polypeptide(L)'
;PIGYSMDITNAIIEQIKSKTGVRNLEVRRIPITSQNRISLLQNGTIDFECTTTTNNEERARQVDFTNNFFQIGTRLLTRKDSGIRDFADLKGQTVVVGAGTTSERIIRAMNAEKNMDMKIISAKDHSESFLTLSTGRAKAMMMDDALLAGERAKTKDPENYVITGTPQSFENYACMVRKGDTELKALMNETIANLETSGEAAKIHARWFASPIPPKGLNLDFPMSDGVKKLFAHPTDKPAS
;
A
#
# COMPACT_ATOMS: atom_id res chain seq x y z
N PRO A 1 16.23 1.18 3.50
CA PRO A 1 14.90 0.56 3.47
C PRO A 1 14.96 -0.84 2.85
N ILE A 2 14.06 -1.73 3.28
CA ILE A 2 13.88 -3.07 2.73
C ILE A 2 12.38 -3.30 2.52
N GLY A 3 12.00 -4.24 1.67
CA GLY A 3 10.61 -4.62 1.45
C GLY A 3 10.28 -4.88 -0.01
N TYR A 4 9.06 -5.34 -0.25
CA TYR A 4 8.56 -5.67 -1.58
C TYR A 4 8.71 -4.53 -2.60
N SER A 5 8.21 -3.34 -2.26
CA SER A 5 8.31 -2.16 -3.13
C SER A 5 9.75 -1.69 -3.32
N MET A 6 10.64 -1.95 -2.35
CA MET A 6 12.06 -1.63 -2.49
C MET A 6 12.76 -2.53 -3.51
N ASP A 7 12.41 -3.81 -3.57
CA ASP A 7 12.98 -4.72 -4.58
C ASP A 7 12.54 -4.29 -5.98
N ILE A 8 11.27 -3.89 -6.17
CA ILE A 8 10.77 -3.34 -7.44
C ILE A 8 11.49 -2.02 -7.78
N THR A 9 11.61 -1.11 -6.80
CA THR A 9 12.33 0.16 -6.98
C THR A 9 13.78 -0.06 -7.38
N ASN A 10 14.47 -1.01 -6.76
CA ASN A 10 15.86 -1.32 -7.09
C ASN A 10 15.99 -1.88 -8.51
N ALA A 11 15.07 -2.74 -8.96
CA ALA A 11 15.04 -3.22 -10.35
C ALA A 11 14.87 -2.06 -11.36
N ILE A 12 13.99 -1.11 -11.06
CA ILE A 12 13.79 0.10 -11.87
C ILE A 12 15.07 0.94 -11.92
N ILE A 13 15.73 1.16 -10.77
CA ILE A 13 16.99 1.91 -10.72
C ILE A 13 18.08 1.25 -11.55
N GLU A 14 18.23 -0.07 -11.47
CA GLU A 14 19.21 -0.80 -12.29
C GLU A 14 18.89 -0.70 -13.78
N GLN A 15 17.61 -0.72 -14.15
CA GLN A 15 17.22 -0.51 -15.55
C GLN A 15 17.50 0.91 -16.02
N ILE A 16 17.30 1.94 -15.18
CA ILE A 16 17.68 3.33 -15.48
C ILE A 16 19.19 3.41 -15.74
N LYS A 17 20.03 2.85 -14.86
CA LYS A 17 21.47 2.81 -15.03
C LYS A 17 21.88 2.14 -16.35
N SER A 18 21.26 1.02 -16.66
CA SER A 18 21.55 0.26 -17.89
C SER A 18 21.20 1.08 -19.15
N LYS A 19 20.02 1.69 -19.18
CA LYS A 19 19.55 2.47 -20.35
C LYS A 19 20.30 3.78 -20.54
N THR A 20 20.70 4.45 -19.46
CA THR A 20 21.40 5.74 -19.52
C THR A 20 22.92 5.61 -19.60
N GLY A 21 23.47 4.45 -19.30
CA GLY A 21 24.93 4.23 -19.18
C GLY A 21 25.56 4.89 -17.94
N VAL A 22 24.77 5.51 -17.06
CA VAL A 22 25.24 6.18 -15.84
C VAL A 22 25.44 5.16 -14.72
N ARG A 23 26.66 4.62 -14.62
CA ARG A 23 26.98 3.58 -13.62
C ARG A 23 26.89 4.07 -12.18
N ASN A 24 27.31 5.31 -11.92
CA ASN A 24 27.34 5.92 -10.58
C ASN A 24 26.13 6.87 -10.39
N LEU A 25 24.93 6.40 -10.70
CA LEU A 25 23.71 7.17 -10.49
C LEU A 25 23.50 7.40 -8.98
N GLU A 26 23.46 8.67 -8.58
CA GLU A 26 23.12 9.04 -7.19
C GLU A 26 21.62 8.84 -6.96
N VAL A 27 21.27 8.04 -5.97
CA VAL A 27 19.88 7.77 -5.59
C VAL A 27 19.59 8.40 -4.25
N ARG A 28 18.76 9.44 -4.23
CA ARG A 28 18.29 10.08 -3.00
C ARG A 28 16.93 9.54 -2.62
N ARG A 29 16.80 9.08 -1.38
CA ARG A 29 15.53 8.60 -0.82
C ARG A 29 14.95 9.64 0.10
N ILE A 30 13.77 10.14 -0.24
CA ILE A 30 13.09 11.22 0.49
C ILE A 30 11.87 10.60 1.19
N PRO A 31 11.76 10.74 2.53
CA PRO A 31 10.58 10.30 3.27
C PRO A 31 9.32 11.03 2.81
N ILE A 32 8.28 10.29 2.57
CA ILE A 32 6.98 10.80 2.13
C ILE A 32 5.84 10.32 3.04
N THR A 33 4.69 10.96 2.93
CA THR A 33 3.42 10.53 3.54
C THR A 33 2.36 10.36 2.46
N SER A 34 1.25 9.73 2.79
CA SER A 34 0.12 9.62 1.86
C SER A 34 -0.45 10.99 1.45
N GLN A 35 -0.29 12.01 2.29
CA GLN A 35 -0.76 13.36 2.02
C GLN A 35 0.15 14.15 1.07
N ASN A 36 1.49 13.98 1.16
CA ASN A 36 2.43 14.85 0.45
C ASN A 36 3.05 14.24 -0.82
N ARG A 37 2.96 12.92 -1.02
CA ARG A 37 3.65 12.20 -2.13
C ARG A 37 3.32 12.76 -3.51
N ILE A 38 2.05 13.10 -3.80
CA ILE A 38 1.65 13.63 -5.10
C ILE A 38 2.23 15.02 -5.32
N SER A 39 2.12 15.93 -4.35
CA SER A 39 2.68 17.28 -4.47
C SER A 39 4.21 17.28 -4.59
N LEU A 40 4.91 16.39 -3.87
CA LEU A 40 6.36 16.25 -3.99
C LEU A 40 6.79 15.73 -5.37
N LEU A 41 5.98 14.87 -5.98
CA LEU A 41 6.22 14.40 -7.34
C LEU A 41 5.96 15.51 -8.38
N GLN A 42 4.84 16.23 -8.24
CA GLN A 42 4.46 17.31 -9.15
C GLN A 42 5.46 18.47 -9.16
N ASN A 43 5.99 18.85 -7.99
CA ASN A 43 6.94 19.96 -7.87
C ASN A 43 8.41 19.57 -8.16
N GLY A 44 8.67 18.30 -8.49
CA GLY A 44 10.01 17.80 -8.84
C GLY A 44 10.92 17.52 -7.64
N THR A 45 10.42 17.54 -6.41
CA THR A 45 11.20 17.13 -5.23
C THR A 45 11.59 15.66 -5.31
N ILE A 46 10.72 14.81 -5.86
CA ILE A 46 10.99 13.42 -6.19
C ILE A 46 10.74 13.17 -7.69
N ASP A 47 11.47 12.23 -8.29
CA ASP A 47 11.35 11.88 -9.71
C ASP A 47 10.28 10.82 -9.95
N PHE A 48 10.17 9.86 -9.07
CA PHE A 48 9.11 8.85 -9.04
C PHE A 48 8.85 8.34 -7.62
N GLU A 49 7.76 7.67 -7.44
CA GLU A 49 7.36 7.04 -6.18
C GLU A 49 6.87 5.62 -6.46
N CYS A 50 7.39 4.65 -5.72
CA CYS A 50 6.98 3.24 -5.78
C CYS A 50 6.79 2.71 -4.37
N THR A 51 5.62 2.96 -3.79
CA THR A 51 5.27 2.44 -2.45
C THR A 51 3.89 1.77 -2.47
N THR A 52 3.01 2.18 -1.61
CA THR A 52 1.65 1.65 -1.44
C THR A 52 0.61 2.64 -1.99
N THR A 53 0.87 3.20 -3.17
CA THR A 53 -0.04 4.17 -3.78
C THR A 53 -1.05 3.46 -4.66
N THR A 54 -2.31 3.59 -4.27
CA THR A 54 -3.45 3.11 -5.06
C THR A 54 -3.53 3.88 -6.37
N ASN A 55 -3.50 3.15 -7.47
CA ASN A 55 -3.85 3.63 -8.79
C ASN A 55 -5.37 3.79 -8.89
N ASN A 56 -5.85 5.02 -9.00
CA ASN A 56 -7.25 5.34 -9.22
C ASN A 56 -7.41 6.56 -10.14
N GLU A 57 -8.60 6.74 -10.68
CA GLU A 57 -8.88 7.80 -11.65
C GLU A 57 -8.67 9.22 -11.08
N GLU A 58 -8.98 9.45 -9.81
CA GLU A 58 -8.82 10.75 -9.16
C GLU A 58 -7.34 11.18 -9.15
N ARG A 59 -6.45 10.27 -8.73
CA ARG A 59 -5.01 10.49 -8.71
C ARG A 59 -4.40 10.52 -10.10
N ALA A 60 -4.93 9.71 -11.04
CA ALA A 60 -4.49 9.67 -12.42
C ALA A 60 -4.72 10.98 -13.19
N ARG A 61 -5.56 11.88 -12.68
CA ARG A 61 -5.69 13.25 -13.22
C ARG A 61 -4.47 14.12 -12.89
N GLN A 62 -3.72 13.79 -11.83
CA GLN A 62 -2.64 14.59 -11.27
C GLN A 62 -1.26 14.05 -11.61
N VAL A 63 -1.12 12.74 -11.74
CA VAL A 63 0.12 12.00 -12.01
C VAL A 63 -0.15 10.89 -13.02
N ASP A 64 0.91 10.28 -13.57
CA ASP A 64 0.78 9.07 -14.36
C ASP A 64 1.20 7.85 -13.54
N PHE A 65 0.46 6.76 -13.68
CA PHE A 65 0.72 5.48 -13.04
C PHE A 65 1.40 4.51 -14.00
N THR A 66 2.30 3.70 -13.46
CA THR A 66 2.89 2.55 -14.16
C THR A 66 1.94 1.36 -14.16
N ASN A 67 2.39 0.23 -14.72
CA ASN A 67 1.77 -1.06 -14.46
C ASN A 67 1.61 -1.31 -12.96
N ASN A 68 0.51 -1.94 -12.60
CA ASN A 68 0.21 -2.26 -11.21
C ASN A 68 1.01 -3.48 -10.78
N PHE A 69 1.62 -3.44 -9.62
CA PHE A 69 2.49 -4.50 -9.14
C PHE A 69 1.97 -5.23 -7.88
N PHE A 70 0.85 -4.79 -7.34
CA PHE A 70 0.20 -5.41 -6.18
C PHE A 70 -1.29 -5.12 -6.16
N GLN A 71 -2.06 -5.95 -5.43
CA GLN A 71 -3.48 -5.69 -5.16
C GLN A 71 -3.79 -5.98 -3.70
N ILE A 72 -4.58 -5.11 -3.09
CA ILE A 72 -5.04 -5.20 -1.70
C ILE A 72 -6.56 -5.14 -1.60
N GLY A 73 -7.07 -5.53 -0.44
CA GLY A 73 -8.42 -5.21 0.01
C GLY A 73 -8.37 -4.30 1.24
N THR A 74 -9.23 -3.27 1.28
CA THR A 74 -9.32 -2.41 2.47
C THR A 74 -10.12 -3.09 3.55
N ARG A 75 -9.53 -3.30 4.72
CA ARG A 75 -10.10 -4.07 5.83
C ARG A 75 -9.86 -3.40 7.18
N LEU A 76 -10.15 -4.10 8.25
CA LEU A 76 -9.99 -3.64 9.62
C LEU A 76 -8.93 -4.47 10.36
N LEU A 77 -8.13 -3.80 11.19
CA LEU A 77 -7.36 -4.41 12.28
C LEU A 77 -8.00 -4.01 13.59
N THR A 78 -8.24 -4.98 14.45
CA THR A 78 -8.83 -4.75 15.78
C THR A 78 -8.29 -5.75 16.79
N ARG A 79 -8.49 -5.48 18.08
CA ARG A 79 -8.22 -6.48 19.12
C ARG A 79 -9.24 -7.61 19.03
N LYS A 80 -8.82 -8.84 19.29
CA LYS A 80 -9.73 -10.02 19.28
C LYS A 80 -10.89 -9.90 20.26
N ASP A 81 -10.65 -9.23 21.39
CA ASP A 81 -11.62 -8.99 22.46
C ASP A 81 -12.52 -7.75 22.24
N SER A 82 -12.39 -7.07 21.12
CA SER A 82 -13.10 -5.82 20.79
C SER A 82 -14.59 -5.99 20.51
N GLY A 83 -15.00 -7.19 20.07
CA GLY A 83 -16.35 -7.47 19.55
C GLY A 83 -16.55 -7.05 18.10
N ILE A 84 -15.58 -6.36 17.46
CA ILE A 84 -15.68 -5.92 16.07
C ILE A 84 -15.36 -7.09 15.13
N ARG A 85 -16.30 -7.44 14.26
CA ARG A 85 -16.18 -8.51 13.25
C ARG A 85 -16.25 -7.98 11.83
N ASP A 86 -17.05 -6.92 11.63
CA ASP A 86 -17.20 -6.27 10.33
C ASP A 86 -17.50 -4.78 10.51
N PHE A 87 -17.56 -4.04 9.42
CA PHE A 87 -17.78 -2.59 9.39
C PHE A 87 -19.11 -2.17 10.06
N ALA A 88 -20.13 -3.00 10.03
CA ALA A 88 -21.40 -2.72 10.72
C ALA A 88 -21.23 -2.54 12.25
N ASP A 89 -20.26 -3.23 12.85
CA ASP A 89 -19.98 -3.15 14.28
C ASP A 89 -19.28 -1.85 14.70
N LEU A 90 -18.88 -1.04 13.73
CA LEU A 90 -18.21 0.26 13.98
C LEU A 90 -19.19 1.38 14.37
N LYS A 91 -20.51 1.14 14.34
CA LYS A 91 -21.51 2.15 14.69
C LYS A 91 -21.27 2.69 16.09
N GLY A 92 -21.12 4.02 16.22
CA GLY A 92 -20.82 4.72 17.48
C GLY A 92 -19.39 4.50 18.01
N GLN A 93 -18.52 3.81 17.25
CA GLN A 93 -17.16 3.51 17.69
C GLN A 93 -16.14 4.53 17.19
N THR A 94 -14.98 4.57 17.85
CA THR A 94 -13.84 5.32 17.36
C THR A 94 -13.00 4.45 16.43
N VAL A 95 -12.72 4.96 15.22
CA VAL A 95 -11.94 4.30 14.18
C VAL A 95 -10.76 5.19 13.80
N VAL A 96 -9.58 4.62 13.61
CA VAL A 96 -8.40 5.35 13.13
C VAL A 96 -8.06 4.95 11.71
N VAL A 97 -7.64 5.94 10.92
CA VAL A 97 -7.18 5.80 9.53
C VAL A 97 -5.93 6.65 9.30
N GLY A 98 -5.16 6.34 8.27
CA GLY A 98 -4.09 7.22 7.80
C GLY A 98 -4.64 8.41 7.01
N ALA A 99 -4.18 9.61 7.29
CA ALA A 99 -4.57 10.81 6.58
C ALA A 99 -4.14 10.77 5.10
N GLY A 100 -5.03 11.16 4.17
CA GLY A 100 -4.79 11.19 2.73
C GLY A 100 -4.85 9.80 2.06
N THR A 101 -5.33 8.77 2.75
CA THR A 101 -5.52 7.42 2.19
C THR A 101 -6.91 7.25 1.57
N THR A 102 -7.05 6.24 0.71
CA THR A 102 -8.36 5.79 0.20
C THR A 102 -9.24 5.26 1.33
N SER A 103 -8.65 4.58 2.32
CA SER A 103 -9.35 4.11 3.51
C SER A 103 -10.01 5.26 4.30
N GLU A 104 -9.34 6.41 4.43
CA GLU A 104 -9.94 7.59 5.07
C GLU A 104 -11.18 8.07 4.30
N ARG A 105 -11.08 8.16 2.97
CA ARG A 105 -12.21 8.57 2.12
C ARG A 105 -13.38 7.60 2.25
N ILE A 106 -13.10 6.30 2.16
CA ILE A 106 -14.12 5.24 2.23
C ILE A 106 -14.85 5.26 3.59
N ILE A 107 -14.11 5.31 4.70
CA ILE A 107 -14.74 5.26 6.02
C ILE A 107 -15.56 6.53 6.33
N ARG A 108 -15.11 7.71 5.85
CA ARG A 108 -15.87 8.95 5.99
C ARG A 108 -17.17 8.94 5.17
N ALA A 109 -17.10 8.45 3.93
CA ALA A 109 -18.28 8.28 3.10
C ALA A 109 -19.28 7.30 3.75
N MET A 110 -18.80 6.14 4.19
CA MET A 110 -19.62 5.15 4.89
C MET A 110 -20.27 5.73 6.15
N ASN A 111 -19.53 6.49 6.95
CA ASN A 111 -20.05 7.12 8.16
C ASN A 111 -21.22 8.05 7.86
N ALA A 112 -21.07 8.89 6.83
CA ALA A 112 -22.10 9.84 6.42
C ALA A 112 -23.31 9.15 5.79
N GLU A 113 -23.08 8.26 4.81
CA GLU A 113 -24.15 7.61 4.04
C GLU A 113 -25.01 6.65 4.88
N LYS A 114 -24.37 5.93 5.81
CA LYS A 114 -25.05 4.94 6.65
C LYS A 114 -25.41 5.47 8.05
N ASN A 115 -25.17 6.73 8.34
CA ASN A 115 -25.43 7.37 9.65
C ASN A 115 -24.86 6.53 10.81
N MET A 116 -23.54 6.21 10.72
CA MET A 116 -22.92 5.28 11.66
C MET A 116 -22.43 5.95 12.96
N ASP A 117 -22.43 7.26 13.04
CA ASP A 117 -21.99 8.03 14.23
C ASP A 117 -20.59 7.60 14.71
N MET A 118 -19.70 7.28 13.77
CA MET A 118 -18.31 6.94 14.07
C MET A 118 -17.49 8.17 14.38
N LYS A 119 -16.63 8.10 15.41
CA LYS A 119 -15.56 9.08 15.60
C LYS A 119 -14.32 8.64 14.81
N ILE A 120 -13.98 9.40 13.76
CA ILE A 120 -12.85 9.08 12.88
C ILE A 120 -11.63 9.90 13.27
N ILE A 121 -10.53 9.23 13.61
CA ILE A 121 -9.21 9.83 13.89
C ILE A 121 -8.36 9.65 12.64
N SER A 122 -7.83 10.76 12.09
CA SER A 122 -6.86 10.75 11.00
C SER A 122 -5.45 10.87 11.59
N ALA A 123 -4.66 9.81 11.51
CA ALA A 123 -3.27 9.79 11.94
C ALA A 123 -2.34 10.17 10.76
N LYS A 124 -1.18 10.71 11.07
CA LYS A 124 -0.26 11.19 10.02
C LYS A 124 0.41 10.04 9.24
N ASP A 125 0.58 8.89 9.89
CA ASP A 125 1.19 7.69 9.30
C ASP A 125 0.63 6.40 9.91
N HIS A 126 1.05 5.26 9.38
CA HIS A 126 0.56 3.94 9.80
C HIS A 126 0.97 3.55 11.20
N SER A 127 2.16 3.97 11.63
CA SER A 127 2.66 3.69 12.98
C SER A 127 1.86 4.45 14.04
N GLU A 128 1.50 5.70 13.77
CA GLU A 128 0.60 6.48 14.64
C GLU A 128 -0.82 5.91 14.65
N SER A 129 -1.30 5.43 13.49
CA SER A 129 -2.60 4.73 13.41
C SER A 129 -2.60 3.49 14.30
N PHE A 130 -1.55 2.66 14.20
CA PHE A 130 -1.43 1.47 15.03
C PHE A 130 -1.26 1.81 16.52
N LEU A 131 -0.49 2.82 16.86
CA LEU A 131 -0.35 3.29 18.25
C LEU A 131 -1.72 3.72 18.81
N THR A 132 -2.53 4.41 18.03
CA THR A 132 -3.88 4.84 18.42
C THR A 132 -4.79 3.64 18.69
N LEU A 133 -4.70 2.58 17.89
CA LEU A 133 -5.41 1.31 18.12
C LEU A 133 -4.89 0.59 19.38
N SER A 134 -3.56 0.41 19.48
CA SER A 134 -2.93 -0.40 20.54
C SER A 134 -3.10 0.21 21.94
N THR A 135 -3.17 1.53 22.02
CA THR A 135 -3.46 2.25 23.27
C THR A 135 -4.95 2.33 23.63
N GLY A 136 -5.83 1.74 22.80
CA GLY A 136 -7.28 1.71 23.05
C GLY A 136 -8.00 3.03 22.74
N ARG A 137 -7.33 4.01 22.14
CA ARG A 137 -7.95 5.28 21.71
C ARG A 137 -8.90 5.09 20.52
N ALA A 138 -8.69 4.05 19.72
CA ALA A 138 -9.60 3.59 18.68
C ALA A 138 -9.92 2.10 18.89
N LYS A 139 -11.10 1.68 18.47
CA LYS A 139 -11.54 0.26 18.51
C LYS A 139 -11.09 -0.52 17.29
N ALA A 140 -10.90 0.15 16.16
CA ALA A 140 -10.42 -0.44 14.91
C ALA A 140 -9.52 0.54 14.16
N MET A 141 -8.61 -0.02 13.36
CA MET A 141 -7.81 0.68 12.35
C MET A 141 -8.24 0.17 10.98
N MET A 142 -8.68 1.06 10.09
CA MET A 142 -8.98 0.70 8.70
C MET A 142 -7.78 0.99 7.82
N MET A 143 -7.40 0.01 7.02
CA MET A 143 -6.30 0.09 6.07
C MET A 143 -6.29 -1.09 5.10
N ASP A 144 -5.30 -1.09 4.23
CA ASP A 144 -4.97 -2.14 3.27
C ASP A 144 -4.51 -3.41 4.00
N ASP A 145 -5.09 -4.53 3.70
CA ASP A 145 -4.91 -5.80 4.42
C ASP A 145 -3.45 -6.26 4.55
N ALA A 146 -2.65 -6.08 3.49
CA ALA A 146 -1.22 -6.39 3.51
C ALA A 146 -0.45 -5.49 4.51
N LEU A 147 -0.82 -4.21 4.63
CA LEU A 147 -0.23 -3.29 5.60
C LEU A 147 -0.70 -3.60 7.02
N LEU A 148 -1.97 -3.96 7.19
CA LEU A 148 -2.48 -4.44 8.48
C LEU A 148 -1.73 -5.69 8.96
N ALA A 149 -1.43 -6.62 8.06
CA ALA A 149 -0.62 -7.80 8.37
C ALA A 149 0.79 -7.39 8.84
N GLY A 150 1.40 -6.41 8.18
CA GLY A 150 2.70 -5.85 8.54
C GLY A 150 2.69 -5.18 9.92
N GLU A 151 1.69 -4.35 10.22
CA GLU A 151 1.57 -3.70 11.53
C GLU A 151 1.31 -4.73 12.64
N ARG A 152 0.45 -5.71 12.41
CA ARG A 152 0.21 -6.81 13.36
C ARG A 152 1.49 -7.59 13.64
N ALA A 153 2.26 -7.95 12.62
CA ALA A 153 3.47 -8.76 12.78
C ALA A 153 4.60 -8.03 13.56
N LYS A 154 4.59 -6.71 13.62
CA LYS A 154 5.57 -5.91 14.37
C LYS A 154 5.29 -5.84 15.87
N THR A 155 4.08 -6.21 16.31
CA THR A 155 3.70 -6.14 17.73
C THR A 155 4.39 -7.20 18.54
N LYS A 156 4.43 -7.02 19.87
CA LYS A 156 4.93 -8.05 20.79
C LYS A 156 3.96 -9.24 20.89
N ASP A 157 2.66 -8.96 20.77
CA ASP A 157 1.57 -9.91 20.98
C ASP A 157 0.63 -9.92 19.75
N PRO A 158 1.11 -10.36 18.56
CA PRO A 158 0.35 -10.30 17.31
C PRO A 158 -0.94 -11.15 17.37
N GLU A 159 -0.98 -12.17 18.24
CA GLU A 159 -2.13 -13.02 18.49
C GLU A 159 -3.31 -12.28 19.15
N ASN A 160 -3.08 -11.13 19.77
CA ASN A 160 -4.13 -10.29 20.35
C ASN A 160 -4.91 -9.47 19.32
N TYR A 161 -4.46 -9.47 18.07
CA TYR A 161 -5.06 -8.70 16.98
C TYR A 161 -5.59 -9.60 15.87
N VAL A 162 -6.64 -9.16 15.22
CA VAL A 162 -7.26 -9.85 14.07
C VAL A 162 -7.51 -8.87 12.93
N ILE A 163 -7.17 -9.30 11.72
CA ILE A 163 -7.61 -8.62 10.50
C ILE A 163 -8.99 -9.17 10.14
N THR A 164 -9.97 -8.29 10.07
CA THR A 164 -11.39 -8.65 9.90
C THR A 164 -12.09 -7.65 8.98
N GLY A 165 -13.39 -7.85 8.79
CA GLY A 165 -14.23 -7.01 7.93
C GLY A 165 -14.19 -7.45 6.47
N THR A 166 -15.34 -7.38 5.80
CA THR A 166 -15.46 -7.56 4.36
C THR A 166 -14.70 -6.46 3.64
N PRO A 167 -13.83 -6.76 2.66
CA PRO A 167 -13.12 -5.71 1.92
C PRO A 167 -14.09 -4.67 1.35
N GLN A 168 -13.84 -3.39 1.62
CA GLN A 168 -14.67 -2.30 1.13
C GLN A 168 -14.24 -1.79 -0.25
N SER A 169 -13.03 -2.11 -0.65
CA SER A 169 -12.51 -1.93 -2.01
C SER A 169 -11.43 -2.96 -2.29
N PHE A 170 -11.20 -3.25 -3.57
CA PHE A 170 -9.97 -3.85 -4.06
C PHE A 170 -9.19 -2.79 -4.81
N GLU A 171 -7.92 -2.63 -4.49
CA GLU A 171 -7.11 -1.54 -5.00
C GLU A 171 -5.76 -2.05 -5.52
N ASN A 172 -5.36 -1.56 -6.68
CA ASN A 172 -4.07 -1.87 -7.26
C ASN A 172 -3.03 -0.82 -6.85
N TYR A 173 -1.85 -1.26 -6.44
CA TYR A 173 -0.69 -0.39 -6.27
C TYR A 173 0.12 -0.27 -7.55
N ALA A 174 0.51 0.94 -7.87
CA ALA A 174 1.41 1.24 -8.97
C ALA A 174 2.43 2.32 -8.56
N CYS A 175 3.53 2.39 -9.28
CA CYS A 175 4.44 3.53 -9.13
C CYS A 175 3.82 4.77 -9.79
N MET A 176 4.19 5.95 -9.29
CA MET A 176 3.81 7.23 -9.88
C MET A 176 5.02 7.92 -10.52
N VAL A 177 4.79 8.53 -11.68
CA VAL A 177 5.68 9.49 -12.32
C VAL A 177 4.94 10.80 -12.57
N ARG A 178 5.66 11.90 -12.82
CA ARG A 178 5.03 13.17 -13.18
C ARG A 178 4.13 13.00 -14.41
N LYS A 179 3.06 13.75 -14.41
CA LYS A 179 2.11 13.74 -15.53
C LYS A 179 2.82 14.10 -16.84
N GLY A 180 2.70 13.20 -17.83
CA GLY A 180 3.31 13.37 -19.13
C GLY A 180 4.76 12.92 -19.24
N ASP A 181 5.37 12.37 -18.18
CA ASP A 181 6.70 11.75 -18.24
C ASP A 181 6.61 10.35 -18.87
N THR A 182 6.36 10.32 -20.16
CA THR A 182 6.10 9.09 -20.92
C THR A 182 7.32 8.20 -21.05
N GLU A 183 8.52 8.78 -21.09
CA GLU A 183 9.78 8.05 -21.27
C GLU A 183 10.12 7.25 -20.00
N LEU A 184 10.09 7.90 -18.83
CA LEU A 184 10.31 7.23 -17.55
C LEU A 184 9.21 6.19 -17.27
N LYS A 185 7.95 6.55 -17.54
CA LYS A 185 6.82 5.61 -17.42
C LYS A 185 7.03 4.37 -18.27
N ALA A 186 7.44 4.52 -19.53
CA ALA A 186 7.65 3.40 -20.44
C ALA A 186 8.77 2.45 -19.94
N LEU A 187 9.89 3.01 -19.46
CA LEU A 187 10.99 2.24 -18.88
C LEU A 187 10.53 1.47 -17.63
N MET A 188 9.78 2.12 -16.74
CA MET A 188 9.27 1.48 -15.52
C MET A 188 8.25 0.40 -15.84
N ASN A 189 7.38 0.62 -16.82
CA ASN A 189 6.40 -0.38 -17.27
C ASN A 189 7.08 -1.62 -17.85
N GLU A 190 8.11 -1.44 -18.70
CA GLU A 190 8.92 -2.55 -19.24
C GLU A 190 9.54 -3.35 -18.08
N THR A 191 10.12 -2.67 -17.10
CA THR A 191 10.75 -3.33 -15.94
C THR A 191 9.75 -4.12 -15.10
N ILE A 192 8.62 -3.51 -14.76
CA ILE A 192 7.58 -4.17 -13.94
C ILE A 192 6.99 -5.37 -14.71
N ALA A 193 6.64 -5.21 -15.98
CA ALA A 193 6.09 -6.29 -16.78
C ALA A 193 7.08 -7.48 -16.92
N ASN A 194 8.38 -7.19 -17.07
CA ASN A 194 9.41 -8.24 -17.11
C ASN A 194 9.52 -8.99 -15.77
N LEU A 195 9.47 -8.29 -14.64
CA LEU A 195 9.46 -8.94 -13.31
C LEU A 195 8.23 -9.85 -13.14
N GLU A 196 7.06 -9.39 -13.57
CA GLU A 196 5.80 -10.12 -13.45
C GLU A 196 5.78 -11.37 -14.34
N THR A 197 6.05 -11.21 -15.63
CA THR A 197 5.95 -12.30 -16.61
C THR A 197 7.08 -13.32 -16.53
N SER A 198 8.25 -12.93 -15.98
CA SER A 198 9.38 -13.87 -15.78
C SER A 198 9.24 -14.72 -14.51
N GLY A 199 8.28 -14.40 -13.62
CA GLY A 199 8.13 -15.04 -12.32
C GLY A 199 9.00 -14.46 -11.21
N GLU A 200 9.85 -13.45 -11.49
CA GLU A 200 10.65 -12.80 -10.45
C GLU A 200 9.77 -12.02 -9.46
N ALA A 201 8.69 -11.37 -9.90
CA ALA A 201 7.75 -10.72 -8.99
C ALA A 201 7.11 -11.71 -8.01
N ALA A 202 6.83 -12.94 -8.46
CA ALA A 202 6.30 -13.99 -7.58
C ALA A 202 7.33 -14.41 -6.52
N LYS A 203 8.63 -14.49 -6.86
CA LYS A 203 9.69 -14.79 -5.91
C LYS A 203 9.89 -13.64 -4.90
N ILE A 204 9.83 -12.40 -5.36
CA ILE A 204 9.87 -11.21 -4.50
C ILE A 204 8.69 -11.23 -3.53
N HIS A 205 7.48 -11.53 -4.04
CA HIS A 205 6.28 -11.66 -3.20
C HIS A 205 6.47 -12.74 -2.12
N ALA A 206 6.88 -13.94 -2.49
CA ALA A 206 7.10 -15.04 -1.54
C ALA A 206 8.12 -14.67 -0.46
N ARG A 207 9.20 -13.96 -0.83
CA ARG A 207 10.24 -13.49 0.11
C ARG A 207 9.65 -12.58 1.19
N TRP A 208 8.77 -11.66 0.84
CA TRP A 208 8.30 -10.62 1.75
C TRP A 208 6.98 -10.95 2.45
N PHE A 209 6.16 -11.83 1.89
CA PHE A 209 4.82 -12.10 2.40
C PHE A 209 4.59 -13.53 2.89
N ALA A 210 5.40 -14.49 2.43
CA ALA A 210 5.23 -15.91 2.76
C ALA A 210 6.48 -16.56 3.34
N SER A 211 7.49 -15.77 3.71
CA SER A 211 8.74 -16.24 4.28
C SER A 211 9.18 -15.38 5.45
N PRO A 212 10.05 -15.88 6.35
CA PRO A 212 10.62 -15.08 7.44
C PRO A 212 11.43 -13.89 6.91
N ILE A 213 11.10 -12.68 7.34
CA ILE A 213 11.74 -11.43 6.92
C ILE A 213 12.94 -11.12 7.80
N PRO A 214 14.17 -10.97 7.23
CA PRO A 214 15.33 -10.56 8.01
C PRO A 214 15.20 -9.11 8.56
N PRO A 215 15.89 -8.77 9.67
CA PRO A 215 16.67 -9.64 10.56
C PRO A 215 15.84 -10.33 11.65
N LYS A 216 14.57 -9.97 11.80
CA LYS A 216 13.72 -10.39 12.94
C LYS A 216 12.99 -11.71 12.71
N GLY A 217 13.01 -12.26 11.49
CA GLY A 217 12.32 -13.51 11.16
C GLY A 217 10.77 -13.40 11.20
N LEU A 218 10.22 -12.19 11.13
CA LEU A 218 8.77 -11.98 11.08
C LEU A 218 8.22 -12.58 9.78
N ASN A 219 7.14 -13.36 9.89
CA ASN A 219 6.40 -13.85 8.73
C ASN A 219 5.02 -13.20 8.74
N LEU A 220 4.62 -12.62 7.62
CA LEU A 220 3.32 -11.96 7.49
C LEU A 220 2.19 -12.95 7.27
N ASP A 221 2.52 -14.19 6.85
CA ASP A 221 1.55 -15.23 6.48
C ASP A 221 0.46 -14.70 5.54
N PHE A 222 0.90 -13.93 4.54
CA PHE A 222 0.03 -13.24 3.60
C PHE A 222 0.22 -13.84 2.20
N PRO A 223 -0.54 -14.87 1.84
CA PRO A 223 -0.39 -15.55 0.56
C PRO A 223 -0.79 -14.65 -0.61
N MET A 224 -0.21 -14.91 -1.77
CA MET A 224 -0.52 -14.19 -3.00
C MET A 224 -2.00 -14.38 -3.36
N SER A 225 -2.73 -13.27 -3.45
CA SER A 225 -4.13 -13.26 -3.85
C SER A 225 -4.30 -13.58 -5.34
N ASP A 226 -5.49 -14.02 -5.74
CA ASP A 226 -5.79 -14.25 -7.16
C ASP A 226 -5.74 -12.96 -7.98
N GLY A 227 -6.04 -11.81 -7.35
CA GLY A 227 -5.87 -10.50 -7.97
C GLY A 227 -4.41 -10.21 -8.33
N VAL A 228 -3.47 -10.46 -7.42
CA VAL A 228 -2.03 -10.31 -7.69
C VAL A 228 -1.56 -11.30 -8.77
N LYS A 229 -2.00 -12.56 -8.72
CA LYS A 229 -1.68 -13.54 -9.77
C LYS A 229 -2.15 -13.08 -11.15
N LYS A 230 -3.37 -12.51 -11.22
CA LYS A 230 -3.93 -11.96 -12.46
C LYS A 230 -3.12 -10.77 -12.99
N LEU A 231 -2.67 -9.86 -12.12
CA LEU A 231 -1.77 -8.77 -12.52
C LEU A 231 -0.47 -9.29 -13.11
N PHE A 232 0.16 -10.29 -12.48
CA PHE A 232 1.42 -10.87 -12.96
C PHE A 232 1.25 -11.61 -14.30
N ALA A 233 0.09 -12.19 -14.56
CA ALA A 233 -0.21 -12.82 -15.84
C ALA A 233 -0.55 -11.80 -16.94
N HIS A 234 -1.11 -10.65 -16.57
CA HIS A 234 -1.60 -9.62 -17.49
C HIS A 234 -1.23 -8.23 -16.98
N PRO A 235 0.03 -7.77 -17.14
CA PRO A 235 0.48 -6.45 -16.71
C PRO A 235 -0.42 -5.34 -17.26
N THR A 236 -0.84 -4.42 -16.42
CA THR A 236 -1.75 -3.33 -16.80
C THR A 236 -1.57 -2.11 -15.89
N ASP A 237 -1.71 -0.92 -16.46
CA ASP A 237 -1.71 0.35 -15.73
C ASP A 237 -3.11 0.87 -15.40
N LYS A 238 -4.14 0.06 -15.63
CA LYS A 238 -5.52 0.43 -15.32
C LYS A 238 -5.83 0.27 -13.83
N PRO A 239 -6.64 1.18 -13.25
CA PRO A 239 -7.18 0.99 -11.90
C PRO A 239 -7.88 -0.37 -11.74
N ALA A 240 -8.03 -0.83 -10.50
CA ALA A 240 -8.94 -1.93 -10.20
C ALA A 240 -10.38 -1.50 -10.52
N SER A 241 -11.13 -2.39 -11.14
CA SER A 241 -12.54 -2.20 -11.49
C SER A 241 -13.45 -2.42 -10.28
#